data_775b97dd6e5a36666dbee06715ce2522
#
_entry.id   775b97dd6e5a36666dbee06715ce2522
#
_cell.length_a   1.000
_cell.length_b   1.000
_cell.length_c   1.000
_cell.angle_alpha   90.00
_cell.angle_beta   90.00
_cell.angle_gamma   90.00
#
_symmetry.space_group_name_H-M   'P 1'
#
loop_
_entity.id
_entity.type
_entity.pdbx_description
1 polymer ?
#
loop_
_entity_poly.entity_id
_entity_poly.type
_entity_poly.pdbx_seq_one_letter_code
_entity_poly.pdbx_strand_id
1 'polypeptide(L)'
;MPEANETKQEHKRDWDAGISRAGLNYLAIAAAFCVIGILIGKAAFEAPANQGVTVDEAQLRAIIETVLDERNSGAASADETDRFALVDDDPYLGDEDAPIVIVEFSDFFCSYCKRHFDQTFEPLLENYGQHIRYVYRDFARLTPESTPAAAAAQCAFAQGKFWEIRAAFFDHQSELGYDFYLQAAEEYELDIEEYTACLDEGRYIDEVEIDGFDGQIAGVRGTPGFFINGQILSGAQPYSIFERMIQRELDKAGIEYSPGGS
;
A
#
# COMPACT_ATOMS: atom_id res chain seq x y z
N MET A 1 56.17 -26.70 -37.88
CA MET A 1 55.08 -27.55 -38.38
C MET A 1 55.29 -28.96 -37.91
N PRO A 2 54.42 -29.50 -37.08
CA PRO A 2 53.46 -30.49 -37.55
C PRO A 2 52.01 -30.23 -37.05
N GLU A 3 51.12 -30.89 -37.75
CA GLU A 3 49.66 -30.70 -37.81
C GLU A 3 48.91 -31.10 -36.54
N ALA A 4 47.85 -30.35 -36.28
CA ALA A 4 46.83 -30.64 -35.29
C ALA A 4 45.85 -31.70 -35.87
N ASN A 5 45.66 -32.77 -35.15
CA ASN A 5 44.63 -33.80 -35.43
C ASN A 5 43.47 -33.62 -34.48
N GLU A 6 42.38 -33.01 -34.98
CA GLU A 6 41.11 -32.90 -34.29
C GLU A 6 40.35 -34.24 -34.39
N THR A 7 40.21 -34.88 -33.24
CA THR A 7 39.27 -36.02 -33.13
C THR A 7 37.92 -35.47 -32.62
N LYS A 8 36.98 -35.35 -33.56
CA LYS A 8 35.55 -35.20 -33.29
C LYS A 8 35.01 -36.47 -32.63
N GLN A 9 34.69 -36.38 -31.33
CA GLN A 9 33.91 -37.40 -30.65
C GLN A 9 32.43 -37.00 -30.73
N GLU A 10 31.66 -37.67 -31.60
CA GLU A 10 30.22 -37.62 -31.67
C GLU A 10 29.61 -38.25 -30.42
N HIS A 11 28.96 -37.43 -29.60
CA HIS A 11 28.17 -37.88 -28.45
C HIS A 11 26.79 -38.32 -28.93
N LYS A 12 26.66 -39.64 -29.25
CA LYS A 12 25.37 -40.27 -29.50
C LYS A 12 24.59 -40.35 -28.18
N ARG A 13 23.57 -39.53 -28.03
CA ARG A 13 22.67 -39.60 -26.87
C ARG A 13 21.71 -40.77 -27.05
N ASP A 14 21.85 -41.82 -26.21
CA ASP A 14 20.88 -42.89 -26.06
C ASP A 14 19.55 -42.35 -25.49
N TRP A 15 18.49 -42.48 -26.26
CA TRP A 15 17.12 -42.12 -25.92
C TRP A 15 16.30 -43.27 -25.29
N ASP A 16 16.94 -44.31 -24.81
CA ASP A 16 16.29 -45.48 -24.17
C ASP A 16 16.34 -45.37 -22.63
N ALA A 17 15.93 -44.23 -22.05
CA ALA A 17 15.66 -44.17 -20.63
C ALA A 17 14.19 -44.54 -20.37
N GLY A 18 13.99 -45.79 -19.96
CA GLY A 18 12.67 -46.29 -19.56
C GLY A 18 12.02 -45.39 -18.52
N ILE A 19 10.71 -45.13 -18.68
CA ILE A 19 9.90 -44.34 -17.77
C ILE A 19 10.05 -44.87 -16.35
N SER A 20 10.64 -44.09 -15.46
CA SER A 20 10.83 -44.49 -14.05
C SER A 20 9.47 -44.69 -13.35
N ARG A 21 9.43 -45.55 -12.32
CA ARG A 21 8.19 -45.73 -11.50
C ARG A 21 7.57 -44.45 -11.01
N ALA A 22 8.36 -43.41 -10.82
CA ALA A 22 7.89 -42.07 -10.50
C ALA A 22 7.15 -41.42 -11.68
N GLY A 23 7.62 -41.56 -12.92
CA GLY A 23 6.95 -41.04 -14.11
C GLY A 23 5.61 -41.73 -14.38
N LEU A 24 5.46 -43.02 -14.08
CA LEU A 24 4.17 -43.71 -14.18
C LEU A 24 3.15 -43.19 -13.16
N ASN A 25 3.59 -42.85 -11.94
CA ASN A 25 2.70 -42.27 -10.93
C ASN A 25 2.23 -40.87 -11.34
N TYR A 26 3.09 -40.04 -11.93
CA TYR A 26 2.68 -38.73 -12.43
C TYR A 26 1.66 -38.79 -13.58
N LEU A 27 1.85 -39.75 -14.51
CA LEU A 27 0.90 -39.99 -15.60
C LEU A 27 -0.46 -40.49 -15.08
N ALA A 28 -0.46 -41.36 -14.07
CA ALA A 28 -1.69 -41.84 -13.45
C ALA A 28 -2.46 -40.72 -12.71
N ILE A 29 -1.74 -39.84 -12.01
CA ILE A 29 -2.33 -38.67 -11.31
C ILE A 29 -2.88 -37.66 -12.33
N ALA A 30 -2.13 -37.35 -13.38
CA ALA A 30 -2.60 -36.44 -14.44
C ALA A 30 -3.85 -36.98 -15.16
N ALA A 31 -3.91 -38.31 -15.43
CA ALA A 31 -5.10 -38.93 -16.00
C ALA A 31 -6.31 -38.87 -15.06
N ALA A 32 -6.09 -39.06 -13.75
CA ALA A 32 -7.17 -38.91 -12.74
C ALA A 32 -7.73 -37.50 -12.70
N PHE A 33 -6.88 -36.46 -12.75
CA PHE A 33 -7.35 -35.05 -12.80
C PHE A 33 -8.09 -34.73 -14.11
N CYS A 34 -7.67 -35.27 -15.25
CA CYS A 34 -8.40 -35.13 -16.51
C CYS A 34 -9.80 -35.76 -16.44
N VAL A 35 -9.93 -36.94 -15.87
CA VAL A 35 -11.21 -37.65 -15.72
C VAL A 35 -12.13 -36.87 -14.75
N ILE A 36 -11.59 -36.39 -13.64
CA ILE A 36 -12.33 -35.55 -12.67
C ILE A 36 -12.76 -34.23 -13.33
N GLY A 37 -11.89 -33.59 -14.08
CA GLY A 37 -12.20 -32.37 -14.83
C GLY A 37 -13.30 -32.55 -15.86
N ILE A 38 -13.31 -33.68 -16.57
CA ILE A 38 -14.36 -34.05 -17.55
C ILE A 38 -15.69 -34.36 -16.84
N LEU A 39 -15.65 -35.02 -15.67
CA LEU A 39 -16.88 -35.32 -14.89
C LEU A 39 -17.50 -34.05 -14.29
N ILE A 40 -16.66 -33.15 -13.76
CA ILE A 40 -17.14 -31.84 -13.26
C ILE A 40 -17.62 -30.98 -14.43
N GLY A 41 -16.92 -30.96 -15.56
CA GLY A 41 -17.34 -30.25 -16.77
C GLY A 41 -18.67 -30.75 -17.32
N LYS A 42 -18.93 -32.07 -17.32
CA LYS A 42 -20.21 -32.62 -17.74
C LYS A 42 -21.36 -32.30 -16.77
N ALA A 43 -21.11 -32.37 -15.45
CA ALA A 43 -22.09 -31.98 -14.45
C ALA A 43 -22.46 -30.49 -14.50
N ALA A 44 -21.51 -29.64 -14.88
CA ALA A 44 -21.76 -28.20 -15.06
C ALA A 44 -22.47 -27.87 -16.39
N PHE A 45 -22.41 -28.79 -17.39
CA PHE A 45 -23.04 -28.55 -18.68
C PHE A 45 -24.48 -29.12 -18.76
N GLU A 46 -24.89 -29.95 -17.81
CA GLU A 46 -26.27 -30.45 -17.69
C GLU A 46 -27.14 -29.62 -16.72
N ALA A 47 -26.72 -28.42 -16.40
CA ALA A 47 -27.57 -27.45 -15.71
C ALA A 47 -28.81 -27.18 -16.62
N PRO A 48 -30.03 -27.27 -16.09
CA PRO A 48 -31.26 -27.09 -16.90
C PRO A 48 -31.19 -25.70 -17.54
N ALA A 49 -31.42 -25.66 -18.86
CA ALA A 49 -31.47 -24.46 -19.64
C ALA A 49 -32.43 -23.46 -18.99
N ASN A 50 -31.88 -22.36 -18.53
CA ASN A 50 -32.52 -21.05 -18.43
C ASN A 50 -33.94 -21.04 -17.87
N GLN A 51 -34.13 -21.22 -16.58
CA GLN A 51 -35.18 -20.48 -15.91
C GLN A 51 -34.66 -19.05 -15.79
N GLY A 52 -34.98 -18.22 -16.77
CA GLY A 52 -34.71 -16.78 -16.68
C GLY A 52 -35.35 -16.29 -15.39
N VAL A 53 -34.53 -15.82 -14.47
CA VAL A 53 -35.02 -15.07 -13.31
C VAL A 53 -35.60 -13.79 -13.88
N THR A 54 -36.93 -13.84 -14.17
CA THR A 54 -37.68 -12.63 -14.48
C THR A 54 -37.86 -11.90 -13.16
N VAL A 55 -36.91 -11.04 -12.81
CA VAL A 55 -37.11 -10.09 -11.72
C VAL A 55 -38.18 -9.14 -12.21
N ASP A 56 -39.38 -9.16 -11.59
CA ASP A 56 -40.40 -8.21 -11.93
C ASP A 56 -39.98 -6.78 -11.51
N GLU A 57 -40.53 -5.78 -12.16
CA GLU A 57 -40.19 -4.37 -11.92
C GLU A 57 -40.40 -3.96 -10.45
N ALA A 58 -41.36 -4.57 -9.76
CA ALA A 58 -41.65 -4.32 -8.35
C ALA A 58 -40.55 -4.92 -7.45
N GLN A 59 -40.02 -6.11 -7.77
CA GLN A 59 -38.91 -6.73 -7.05
C GLN A 59 -37.61 -5.95 -7.25
N LEU A 60 -37.37 -5.45 -8.47
CA LEU A 60 -36.23 -4.64 -8.77
C LEU A 60 -36.28 -3.30 -8.00
N ARG A 61 -37.44 -2.65 -7.96
CA ARG A 61 -37.66 -1.42 -7.16
C ARG A 61 -37.47 -1.67 -5.67
N ALA A 62 -37.99 -2.75 -5.12
CA ALA A 62 -37.81 -3.08 -3.71
C ALA A 62 -36.34 -3.32 -3.35
N ILE A 63 -35.59 -4.00 -4.24
CA ILE A 63 -34.14 -4.18 -4.05
C ILE A 63 -33.42 -2.84 -4.12
N ILE A 64 -33.75 -1.98 -5.09
CA ILE A 64 -33.14 -0.64 -5.22
C ILE A 64 -33.47 0.22 -4.01
N GLU A 65 -34.71 0.23 -3.53
CA GLU A 65 -35.11 0.96 -2.33
C GLU A 65 -34.38 0.44 -1.08
N THR A 66 -34.25 -0.89 -0.93
CA THR A 66 -33.50 -1.48 0.19
C THR A 66 -32.02 -1.10 0.12
N VAL A 67 -31.39 -1.17 -1.05
CA VAL A 67 -29.97 -0.78 -1.22
C VAL A 67 -29.76 0.73 -1.02
N LEU A 68 -30.73 1.55 -1.43
CA LEU A 68 -30.67 2.99 -1.20
C LEU A 68 -30.92 3.34 0.27
N ASP A 69 -31.82 2.63 0.96
CA ASP A 69 -32.04 2.81 2.40
C ASP A 69 -30.86 2.30 3.23
N GLU A 70 -30.25 1.18 2.87
CA GLU A 70 -29.01 0.69 3.48
C GLU A 70 -27.85 1.69 3.26
N ARG A 71 -27.77 2.26 2.07
CA ARG A 71 -26.78 3.29 1.74
C ARG A 71 -27.04 4.61 2.47
N ASN A 72 -28.30 5.00 2.66
CA ASN A 72 -28.66 6.21 3.40
C ASN A 72 -28.60 6.01 4.92
N SER A 73 -28.95 4.82 5.44
CA SER A 73 -28.81 4.51 6.86
C SER A 73 -27.36 4.19 7.24
N GLY A 74 -26.56 3.67 6.30
CA GLY A 74 -25.11 3.55 6.44
C GLY A 74 -24.36 4.88 6.43
N ALA A 75 -24.92 5.92 5.78
CA ALA A 75 -24.29 7.25 5.71
C ALA A 75 -24.24 7.99 7.06
N ALA A 76 -25.03 7.57 8.05
CA ALA A 76 -24.99 8.17 9.39
C ALA A 76 -24.03 7.45 10.36
N SER A 77 -23.54 6.23 10.02
CA SER A 77 -22.55 5.48 10.80
C SER A 77 -21.23 5.26 10.06
N ALA A 78 -21.18 5.57 8.75
CA ALA A 78 -19.99 5.47 7.92
C ALA A 78 -18.93 6.55 8.28
N ASP A 79 -19.35 7.66 8.89
CA ASP A 79 -18.48 8.82 9.11
C ASP A 79 -17.40 8.56 10.20
N GLU A 80 -17.66 7.71 11.19
CA GLU A 80 -16.68 7.42 12.23
C GLU A 80 -15.82 6.18 11.92
N THR A 81 -16.37 5.20 11.23
CA THR A 81 -15.65 3.98 10.83
C THR A 81 -14.74 4.23 9.64
N ASP A 82 -15.10 5.17 8.74
CA ASP A 82 -14.40 5.42 7.48
C ASP A 82 -13.10 6.22 7.67
N ARG A 83 -13.03 7.10 8.67
CA ARG A 83 -11.84 7.92 8.94
C ARG A 83 -10.63 7.11 9.42
N PHE A 84 -10.86 5.95 10.04
CA PHE A 84 -9.81 5.04 10.53
C PHE A 84 -9.60 3.83 9.62
N ALA A 85 -10.33 3.70 8.51
CA ALA A 85 -10.27 2.55 7.63
C ALA A 85 -8.90 2.33 6.97
N LEU A 86 -8.04 3.35 6.97
CA LEU A 86 -6.68 3.32 6.41
C LEU A 86 -5.62 3.58 7.48
N VAL A 87 -5.97 3.39 8.76
CA VAL A 87 -5.05 3.55 9.90
C VAL A 87 -4.83 2.19 10.54
N ASP A 88 -3.59 1.74 10.56
CA ASP A 88 -3.16 0.50 11.22
C ASP A 88 -1.93 0.71 12.10
N ASP A 89 -0.83 0.04 11.89
CA ASP A 89 0.40 0.14 12.68
C ASP A 89 1.43 1.15 12.13
N ASP A 90 1.01 2.03 11.24
CA ASP A 90 1.84 3.05 10.59
C ASP A 90 2.32 4.16 11.52
N PRO A 91 3.43 4.84 11.13
CA PRO A 91 3.91 6.03 11.85
C PRO A 91 2.86 7.16 11.85
N TYR A 92 2.58 7.69 13.02
CA TYR A 92 1.69 8.86 13.13
C TYR A 92 2.21 9.92 14.11
N LEU A 93 1.72 11.15 13.95
CA LEU A 93 1.86 12.27 14.87
C LEU A 93 0.50 12.71 15.39
N GLY A 94 0.49 13.28 16.59
CA GLY A 94 -0.71 13.80 17.23
C GLY A 94 -1.39 12.78 18.15
N ASP A 95 -2.58 13.16 18.62
CA ASP A 95 -3.37 12.33 19.53
C ASP A 95 -4.07 11.21 18.73
N GLU A 96 -4.10 10.00 19.29
CA GLU A 96 -4.78 8.85 18.68
C GLU A 96 -6.28 9.09 18.50
N ASP A 97 -6.89 9.85 19.42
CA ASP A 97 -8.31 10.20 19.40
C ASP A 97 -8.59 11.56 18.75
N ALA A 98 -7.61 12.13 18.01
CA ALA A 98 -7.79 13.42 17.36
C ALA A 98 -9.02 13.44 16.43
N PRO A 99 -9.79 14.55 16.41
CA PRO A 99 -11.01 14.66 15.61
C PRO A 99 -10.75 14.64 14.10
N ILE A 100 -9.54 14.99 13.66
CA ILE A 100 -9.13 14.99 12.27
C ILE A 100 -8.05 13.91 12.07
N VAL A 101 -8.33 12.96 11.20
CA VAL A 101 -7.35 11.98 10.74
C VAL A 101 -6.93 12.32 9.32
N ILE A 102 -5.63 12.56 9.13
CA ILE A 102 -5.01 12.75 7.81
C ILE A 102 -4.13 11.56 7.55
N VAL A 103 -4.42 10.78 6.51
CA VAL A 103 -3.55 9.71 6.01
C VAL A 103 -2.89 10.19 4.74
N GLU A 104 -1.55 10.27 4.74
CA GLU A 104 -0.73 10.58 3.57
C GLU A 104 -0.16 9.29 2.98
N PHE A 105 -0.46 9.00 1.73
CA PHE A 105 0.24 8.02 0.91
C PHE A 105 1.36 8.71 0.13
N SER A 106 2.60 8.33 0.39
CA SER A 106 3.77 9.10 -0.02
C SER A 106 4.88 8.22 -0.63
N ASP A 107 5.85 8.87 -1.29
CA ASP A 107 7.02 8.23 -1.88
C ASP A 107 8.22 9.17 -1.72
N PHE A 108 9.31 8.69 -1.15
CA PHE A 108 10.50 9.51 -0.89
C PHE A 108 11.18 10.02 -2.16
N PHE A 109 10.97 9.40 -3.32
CA PHE A 109 11.48 9.89 -4.61
C PHE A 109 10.51 10.85 -5.31
N CYS A 110 9.33 11.11 -4.74
CA CYS A 110 8.36 11.99 -5.35
C CYS A 110 8.63 13.47 -5.04
N SER A 111 8.93 14.27 -6.06
CA SER A 111 9.14 15.71 -5.89
C SER A 111 7.91 16.47 -5.39
N TYR A 112 6.70 15.95 -5.66
CA TYR A 112 5.47 16.52 -5.11
C TYR A 112 5.28 16.19 -3.64
N CYS A 113 5.75 15.02 -3.17
CA CYS A 113 5.77 14.68 -1.74
C CYS A 113 6.74 15.59 -1.00
N LYS A 114 7.94 15.80 -1.54
CA LYS A 114 8.87 16.81 -1.01
C LYS A 114 8.23 18.21 -0.95
N ARG A 115 7.55 18.64 -2.01
CA ARG A 115 6.88 19.95 -2.01
C ARG A 115 5.80 20.05 -0.91
N HIS A 116 5.03 18.98 -0.67
CA HIS A 116 4.08 18.94 0.44
C HIS A 116 4.79 19.05 1.78
N PHE A 117 5.86 18.28 1.96
CA PHE A 117 6.70 18.35 3.16
C PHE A 117 7.22 19.77 3.41
N ASP A 118 7.82 20.42 2.39
CA ASP A 118 8.44 21.74 2.51
C ASP A 118 7.44 22.88 2.74
N GLN A 119 6.20 22.77 2.24
CA GLN A 119 5.30 23.93 2.13
C GLN A 119 4.00 23.81 2.91
N THR A 120 3.62 22.59 3.30
CA THR A 120 2.27 22.35 3.85
C THR A 120 2.29 21.60 5.16
N PHE A 121 3.16 20.59 5.29
CA PHE A 121 3.18 19.68 6.43
C PHE A 121 3.40 20.44 7.77
N GLU A 122 4.50 21.21 7.88
CA GLU A 122 4.82 21.93 9.12
C GLU A 122 3.75 22.97 9.48
N PRO A 123 3.29 23.86 8.56
CA PRO A 123 2.18 24.77 8.85
C PRO A 123 0.88 24.10 9.28
N LEU A 124 0.58 22.88 8.79
CA LEU A 124 -0.59 22.13 9.23
C LEU A 124 -0.47 21.71 10.69
N LEU A 125 0.67 21.18 11.08
CA LEU A 125 0.92 20.76 12.46
C LEU A 125 1.02 21.93 13.42
N GLU A 126 1.64 23.04 13.01
CA GLU A 126 1.70 24.25 13.82
C GLU A 126 0.32 24.85 14.12
N ASN A 127 -0.57 24.88 13.13
CA ASN A 127 -1.86 25.52 13.27
C ASN A 127 -2.96 24.58 13.80
N TYR A 128 -2.90 23.29 13.50
CA TYR A 128 -3.98 22.34 13.78
C TYR A 128 -3.49 21.03 14.45
N GLY A 129 -2.21 20.90 14.79
CA GLY A 129 -1.62 19.65 15.31
C GLY A 129 -2.34 19.08 16.53
N GLN A 130 -2.89 19.93 17.41
CA GLN A 130 -3.70 19.51 18.56
C GLN A 130 -5.04 18.83 18.17
N HIS A 131 -5.47 18.97 16.92
CA HIS A 131 -6.70 18.40 16.38
C HIS A 131 -6.47 17.33 15.32
N ILE A 132 -5.21 17.03 14.98
CA ILE A 132 -4.84 16.15 13.88
C ILE A 132 -4.10 14.91 14.42
N ARG A 133 -4.53 13.73 13.97
CA ARG A 133 -3.71 12.53 13.87
C ARG A 133 -3.21 12.44 12.43
N TYR A 134 -1.91 12.63 12.22
CA TYR A 134 -1.29 12.58 10.90
C TYR A 134 -0.57 11.24 10.73
N VAL A 135 -1.06 10.40 9.84
CA VAL A 135 -0.55 9.06 9.54
C VAL A 135 0.20 9.09 8.22
N TYR A 136 1.36 8.47 8.17
CA TYR A 136 2.15 8.30 6.95
C TYR A 136 2.07 6.85 6.50
N ARG A 137 1.68 6.64 5.25
CA ARG A 137 1.67 5.33 4.60
C ARG A 137 2.52 5.33 3.35
N ASP A 138 3.16 4.20 3.10
CA ASP A 138 4.05 4.06 1.97
C ASP A 138 3.27 3.81 0.66
N PHE A 139 3.58 4.60 -0.38
CA PHE A 139 3.14 4.35 -1.74
C PHE A 139 4.34 4.37 -2.68
N ALA A 140 5.31 3.53 -2.37
CA ALA A 140 6.66 3.48 -2.91
C ALA A 140 6.68 2.82 -4.31
N ARG A 141 6.15 3.51 -5.32
CA ARG A 141 5.92 2.96 -6.66
C ARG A 141 6.49 3.78 -7.80
N LEU A 142 7.18 4.89 -7.50
CA LEU A 142 7.65 5.82 -8.51
C LEU A 142 8.90 5.31 -9.24
N THR A 143 9.85 4.75 -8.48
CA THR A 143 11.11 4.19 -8.99
C THR A 143 11.40 2.85 -8.31
N PRO A 144 12.32 2.02 -8.87
CA PRO A 144 12.75 0.79 -8.18
C PRO A 144 13.38 1.04 -6.80
N GLU A 145 13.92 2.24 -6.59
CA GLU A 145 14.56 2.65 -5.33
C GLU A 145 13.55 3.12 -4.28
N SER A 146 12.28 3.35 -4.66
CA SER A 146 11.23 3.82 -3.74
C SER A 146 10.97 2.83 -2.61
N THR A 147 10.83 1.54 -2.91
CA THR A 147 10.59 0.51 -1.88
C THR A 147 11.76 0.37 -0.90
N PRO A 148 13.06 0.33 -1.34
CA PRO A 148 14.18 0.36 -0.40
C PRO A 148 14.21 1.59 0.52
N ALA A 149 13.88 2.78 -0.01
CA ALA A 149 13.84 4.00 0.81
C ALA A 149 12.73 3.96 1.86
N ALA A 150 11.55 3.50 1.47
CA ALA A 150 10.42 3.30 2.37
C ALA A 150 10.75 2.29 3.46
N ALA A 151 11.27 1.10 3.10
CA ALA A 151 11.71 0.09 4.06
C ALA A 151 12.79 0.60 5.03
N ALA A 152 13.69 1.48 4.57
CA ALA A 152 14.67 2.12 5.42
C ALA A 152 14.03 3.06 6.46
N ALA A 153 13.01 3.81 6.08
CA ALA A 153 12.25 4.64 7.01
C ALA A 153 11.47 3.79 8.02
N GLN A 154 10.92 2.65 7.61
CA GLN A 154 10.24 1.69 8.51
C GLN A 154 11.24 1.04 9.49
N CYS A 155 12.49 0.74 9.07
CA CYS A 155 13.53 0.30 9.99
C CYS A 155 13.83 1.35 11.08
N ALA A 156 13.75 2.64 10.73
CA ALA A 156 13.88 3.72 11.71
C ALA A 156 12.63 3.87 12.58
N PHE A 157 11.44 3.59 12.04
CA PHE A 157 10.20 3.55 12.82
C PHE A 157 10.26 2.54 13.95
N ALA A 158 10.80 1.35 13.69
CA ALA A 158 11.00 0.31 14.70
C ALA A 158 11.90 0.79 15.88
N GLN A 159 12.69 1.82 15.67
CA GLN A 159 13.54 2.46 16.69
C GLN A 159 12.98 3.81 17.18
N GLY A 160 11.73 4.16 16.79
CA GLY A 160 11.07 5.39 17.20
C GLY A 160 11.62 6.66 16.55
N LYS A 161 12.27 6.54 15.38
CA LYS A 161 12.96 7.63 14.66
C LYS A 161 12.44 7.90 13.26
N PHE A 162 11.19 7.48 12.98
CA PHE A 162 10.60 7.65 11.65
C PHE A 162 10.59 9.10 11.18
N TRP A 163 10.13 10.02 12.02
CA TRP A 163 9.88 11.39 11.60
C TRP A 163 11.16 12.17 11.33
N GLU A 164 12.22 11.90 12.10
CA GLU A 164 13.54 12.44 11.86
C GLU A 164 14.14 11.92 10.55
N ILE A 165 14.05 10.61 10.32
CA ILE A 165 14.54 9.98 9.07
C ILE A 165 13.70 10.42 7.87
N ARG A 166 12.37 10.53 8.01
CA ARG A 166 11.49 11.08 6.96
C ARG A 166 11.92 12.49 6.55
N ALA A 167 12.21 13.35 7.53
CA ALA A 167 12.67 14.70 7.26
C ALA A 167 14.02 14.69 6.51
N ALA A 168 15.00 13.94 7.01
CA ALA A 168 16.31 13.79 6.36
C ALA A 168 16.16 13.26 4.91
N PHE A 169 15.28 12.28 4.68
CA PHE A 169 15.09 11.71 3.34
C PHE A 169 14.47 12.71 2.37
N PHE A 170 13.51 13.52 2.79
CA PHE A 170 13.00 14.58 1.93
C PHE A 170 14.01 15.72 1.73
N ASP A 171 14.77 16.11 2.74
CA ASP A 171 15.78 17.17 2.61
C ASP A 171 16.91 16.77 1.67
N HIS A 172 17.28 15.49 1.68
CA HIS A 172 18.36 14.93 0.85
C HIS A 172 17.84 13.99 -0.25
N GLN A 173 16.66 14.28 -0.82
CA GLN A 173 15.97 13.41 -1.78
C GLN A 173 16.85 12.94 -2.95
N SER A 174 17.80 13.76 -3.40
CA SER A 174 18.70 13.42 -4.50
C SER A 174 19.88 12.52 -4.09
N GLU A 175 20.09 12.31 -2.79
CA GLU A 175 21.20 11.55 -2.24
C GLU A 175 20.74 10.17 -1.72
N LEU A 176 19.45 9.90 -1.78
CA LEU A 176 18.86 8.67 -1.24
C LEU A 176 19.51 7.42 -1.83
N GLY A 177 19.92 6.53 -0.96
CA GLY A 177 20.55 5.26 -1.25
C GLY A 177 21.13 4.67 0.03
N TYR A 178 21.61 3.44 -0.03
CA TYR A 178 22.04 2.68 1.14
C TYR A 178 23.06 3.45 2.01
N ASP A 179 24.07 4.09 1.40
CA ASP A 179 25.09 4.86 2.13
C ASP A 179 24.46 6.04 2.89
N PHE A 180 23.51 6.75 2.25
CA PHE A 180 22.80 7.85 2.88
C PHE A 180 21.89 7.37 4.02
N TYR A 181 21.24 6.21 3.89
CA TYR A 181 20.41 5.67 4.96
C TYR A 181 21.22 5.41 6.22
N LEU A 182 22.43 4.85 6.08
CA LEU A 182 23.33 4.63 7.22
C LEU A 182 23.84 5.96 7.81
N GLN A 183 24.17 6.94 6.96
CA GLN A 183 24.59 8.26 7.43
C GLN A 183 23.46 8.94 8.24
N ALA A 184 22.24 8.91 7.76
CA ALA A 184 21.08 9.46 8.47
C ALA A 184 20.83 8.71 9.78
N ALA A 185 20.97 7.39 9.78
CA ALA A 185 20.83 6.58 11.00
C ALA A 185 21.88 6.94 12.06
N GLU A 186 23.12 7.18 11.67
CA GLU A 186 24.18 7.68 12.58
C GLU A 186 23.83 9.07 13.13
N GLU A 187 23.39 10.00 12.26
CA GLU A 187 23.05 11.38 12.64
C GLU A 187 21.92 11.44 13.67
N TYR A 188 20.92 10.58 13.52
CA TYR A 188 19.78 10.53 14.43
C TYR A 188 19.91 9.49 15.56
N GLU A 189 21.12 9.00 15.80
CA GLU A 189 21.49 8.13 16.93
C GLU A 189 20.68 6.81 16.97
N LEU A 190 20.40 6.19 15.81
CA LEU A 190 19.85 4.85 15.74
C LEU A 190 20.89 3.81 16.14
N ASP A 191 20.43 2.65 16.60
CA ASP A 191 21.28 1.46 16.71
C ASP A 191 21.65 0.99 15.30
N ILE A 192 22.90 1.25 14.89
CA ILE A 192 23.38 1.02 13.53
C ILE A 192 23.46 -0.48 13.20
N GLU A 193 23.79 -1.35 14.19
CA GLU A 193 23.84 -2.78 13.99
C GLU A 193 22.43 -3.32 13.67
N GLU A 194 21.45 -2.94 14.48
CA GLU A 194 20.05 -3.32 14.28
C GLU A 194 19.46 -2.72 13.00
N TYR A 195 19.75 -1.45 12.72
CA TYR A 195 19.28 -0.78 11.50
C TYR A 195 19.84 -1.42 10.23
N THR A 196 21.16 -1.72 10.23
CA THR A 196 21.82 -2.41 9.12
C THR A 196 21.24 -3.81 8.90
N ALA A 197 21.04 -4.56 9.98
CA ALA A 197 20.42 -5.88 9.92
C ALA A 197 19.00 -5.82 9.34
N CYS A 198 18.23 -4.82 9.77
CA CYS A 198 16.87 -4.58 9.25
C CYS A 198 16.85 -4.32 7.75
N LEU A 199 17.78 -3.47 7.26
CA LEU A 199 17.91 -3.16 5.83
C LEU A 199 18.32 -4.39 5.01
N ASP A 200 19.36 -5.10 5.46
CA ASP A 200 19.94 -6.25 4.75
C ASP A 200 18.98 -7.43 4.68
N GLU A 201 18.15 -7.62 5.71
CA GLU A 201 17.10 -8.62 5.75
C GLU A 201 15.84 -8.21 4.97
N GLY A 202 15.69 -6.93 4.62
CA GLY A 202 14.50 -6.41 3.94
C GLY A 202 13.22 -6.54 4.76
N ARG A 203 13.29 -6.38 6.09
CA ARG A 203 12.22 -6.72 7.05
C ARG A 203 10.88 -6.05 6.75
N TYR A 204 10.89 -4.85 6.20
CA TYR A 204 9.69 -4.05 5.95
C TYR A 204 9.31 -3.94 4.46
N ILE A 205 9.92 -4.74 3.57
CA ILE A 205 9.56 -4.69 2.14
C ILE A 205 8.12 -5.12 1.93
N ASP A 206 7.69 -6.20 2.58
CA ASP A 206 6.32 -6.71 2.45
C ASP A 206 5.30 -5.70 2.99
N GLU A 207 5.62 -5.00 4.10
CA GLU A 207 4.79 -3.94 4.69
C GLU A 207 4.60 -2.76 3.72
N VAL A 208 5.69 -2.25 3.18
CA VAL A 208 5.67 -1.19 2.15
C VAL A 208 4.83 -1.60 0.92
N GLU A 209 4.89 -2.86 0.51
CA GLU A 209 4.10 -3.36 -0.60
C GLU A 209 2.60 -3.46 -0.26
N ILE A 210 2.27 -3.88 0.97
CA ILE A 210 0.89 -3.93 1.50
C ILE A 210 0.30 -2.52 1.51
N ASP A 211 0.98 -1.54 2.06
CA ASP A 211 0.59 -0.14 2.06
C ASP A 211 0.30 0.40 0.67
N GLY A 212 1.23 0.15 -0.26
CA GLY A 212 1.05 0.54 -1.64
C GLY A 212 -0.16 -0.13 -2.29
N PHE A 213 -0.51 -1.36 -1.91
CA PHE A 213 -1.68 -2.08 -2.39
C PHE A 213 -2.98 -1.51 -1.79
N ASP A 214 -3.00 -1.25 -0.49
CA ASP A 214 -4.13 -0.65 0.20
C ASP A 214 -4.44 0.74 -0.35
N GLY A 215 -3.41 1.57 -0.54
CA GLY A 215 -3.57 2.87 -1.19
C GLY A 215 -4.19 2.76 -2.58
N GLN A 216 -3.78 1.76 -3.36
CA GLN A 216 -4.34 1.51 -4.69
C GLN A 216 -5.82 1.10 -4.63
N ILE A 217 -6.19 0.22 -3.69
CA ILE A 217 -7.59 -0.19 -3.45
C ILE A 217 -8.42 1.02 -3.01
N ALA A 218 -7.89 1.84 -2.09
CA ALA A 218 -8.55 3.04 -1.61
C ALA A 218 -8.71 4.13 -2.68
N GLY A 219 -8.04 4.00 -3.83
CA GLY A 219 -8.20 4.91 -4.96
C GLY A 219 -7.06 5.92 -5.15
N VAL A 220 -5.95 5.77 -4.43
CA VAL A 220 -4.72 6.54 -4.69
C VAL A 220 -4.22 6.23 -6.10
N ARG A 221 -3.94 7.25 -6.89
CA ARG A 221 -3.47 7.14 -8.27
C ARG A 221 -2.10 7.77 -8.51
N GLY A 222 -1.51 8.36 -7.47
CA GLY A 222 -0.20 9.01 -7.49
C GLY A 222 0.05 9.71 -6.19
N THR A 223 1.31 10.06 -5.95
CA THR A 223 1.78 10.66 -4.70
C THR A 223 2.02 12.16 -4.81
N PRO A 224 1.83 12.89 -3.70
CA PRO A 224 1.17 12.41 -2.49
C PRO A 224 -0.34 12.24 -2.72
N GLY A 225 -0.94 11.24 -2.08
CA GLY A 225 -2.40 11.06 -1.99
C GLY A 225 -2.81 11.19 -0.53
N PHE A 226 -3.93 11.86 -0.26
CA PHE A 226 -4.38 12.08 1.11
C PHE A 226 -5.82 11.61 1.30
N PHE A 227 -6.11 11.20 2.53
CA PHE A 227 -7.46 11.06 3.05
C PHE A 227 -7.59 11.94 4.29
N ILE A 228 -8.57 12.83 4.30
CA ILE A 228 -8.88 13.70 5.45
C ILE A 228 -10.26 13.29 5.94
N ASN A 229 -10.33 12.62 7.08
CA ASN A 229 -11.54 11.97 7.58
C ASN A 229 -12.26 11.19 6.47
N GLY A 230 -11.53 10.30 5.76
CA GLY A 230 -12.04 9.47 4.65
C GLY A 230 -12.24 10.20 3.32
N GLN A 231 -12.12 11.54 3.26
CA GLN A 231 -12.28 12.29 2.02
C GLN A 231 -10.95 12.37 1.26
N ILE A 232 -10.93 11.83 0.05
CA ILE A 232 -9.72 11.81 -0.79
C ILE A 232 -9.33 13.21 -1.27
N LEU A 233 -8.03 13.52 -1.17
CA LEU A 233 -7.40 14.72 -1.74
C LEU A 233 -6.14 14.30 -2.49
N SER A 234 -6.07 14.58 -3.79
CA SER A 234 -4.95 14.14 -4.64
C SER A 234 -3.93 15.24 -4.83
N GLY A 235 -2.65 14.87 -4.73
CA GLY A 235 -1.50 15.70 -5.04
C GLY A 235 -1.15 16.71 -3.95
N ALA A 236 0.04 17.31 -4.07
CA ALA A 236 0.52 18.35 -3.16
C ALA A 236 -0.26 19.64 -3.38
N GLN A 237 -1.47 19.68 -2.83
CA GLN A 237 -2.33 20.87 -2.86
C GLN A 237 -1.76 21.96 -1.97
N PRO A 238 -2.07 23.25 -2.23
CA PRO A 238 -1.69 24.35 -1.35
C PRO A 238 -2.29 24.19 0.05
N TYR A 239 -1.57 24.69 1.08
CA TYR A 239 -2.00 24.68 2.47
C TYR A 239 -3.47 25.10 2.66
N SER A 240 -3.93 26.14 1.98
CA SER A 240 -5.30 26.65 2.08
C SER A 240 -6.40 25.65 1.67
N ILE A 241 -6.07 24.61 0.92
CA ILE A 241 -7.01 23.53 0.58
C ILE A 241 -7.17 22.61 1.79
N PHE A 242 -6.06 22.18 2.38
CA PHE A 242 -6.04 21.37 3.60
C PHE A 242 -6.75 22.10 4.74
N GLU A 243 -6.39 23.36 4.97
CA GLU A 243 -6.99 24.21 5.98
C GLU A 243 -8.52 24.25 5.86
N ARG A 244 -9.06 24.50 4.66
CA ARG A 244 -10.52 24.51 4.46
C ARG A 244 -11.18 23.16 4.73
N MET A 245 -10.51 22.05 4.40
CA MET A 245 -11.05 20.72 4.68
C MET A 245 -11.06 20.45 6.19
N ILE A 246 -9.96 20.74 6.86
CA ILE A 246 -9.83 20.59 8.32
C ILE A 246 -10.88 21.43 9.05
N GLN A 247 -10.99 22.73 8.72
CA GLN A 247 -11.96 23.64 9.32
C GLN A 247 -13.39 23.13 9.16
N ARG A 248 -13.74 22.66 7.96
CA ARG A 248 -15.07 22.10 7.70
C ARG A 248 -15.35 20.85 8.57
N GLU A 249 -14.37 19.98 8.78
CA GLU A 249 -14.55 18.80 9.62
C GLU A 249 -14.62 19.17 11.12
N LEU A 250 -13.84 20.15 11.57
CA LEU A 250 -13.94 20.69 12.94
C LEU A 250 -15.31 21.35 13.18
N ASP A 251 -15.81 22.15 12.23
CA ASP A 251 -17.13 22.75 12.29
C ASP A 251 -18.25 21.71 12.39
N LYS A 252 -18.17 20.63 11.61
CA LYS A 252 -19.13 19.50 11.70
C LYS A 252 -19.11 18.82 13.07
N ALA A 253 -17.92 18.69 13.67
CA ALA A 253 -17.74 18.14 15.00
C ALA A 253 -18.13 19.12 16.14
N GLY A 254 -18.42 20.37 15.82
CA GLY A 254 -18.72 21.41 16.81
C GLY A 254 -17.51 21.81 17.65
N ILE A 255 -16.31 21.65 17.11
CA ILE A 255 -15.05 21.94 17.80
C ILE A 255 -14.62 23.37 17.47
N GLU A 256 -14.46 24.20 18.51
CA GLU A 256 -13.86 25.53 18.35
C GLU A 256 -12.36 25.41 18.12
N TYR A 257 -11.85 26.13 17.14
CA TYR A 257 -10.43 26.16 16.79
C TYR A 257 -9.98 27.59 16.53
N SER A 258 -8.72 27.87 16.84
CA SER A 258 -8.06 29.13 16.48
C SER A 258 -6.77 28.77 15.72
N PRO A 259 -6.66 29.11 14.43
CA PRO A 259 -5.41 28.89 13.70
C PRO A 259 -4.25 29.62 14.39
N GLY A 260 -3.16 28.92 14.69
CA GLY A 260 -1.99 29.49 15.35
C GLY A 260 -2.16 29.76 16.83
N GLY A 261 -3.06 29.10 17.52
CA GLY A 261 -3.21 29.18 18.97
C GLY A 261 -2.01 28.59 19.69
N SER A 262 -1.10 29.42 20.17
CA SER A 262 -0.06 29.14 21.15
C SER A 262 -0.63 29.01 22.55
#